data_8ecec54c7a920d9fd74f36e6a0dc8424
#
_entry.id   8ecec54c7a920d9fd74f36e6a0dc8424
#
_cell.length_a   1.000
_cell.length_b   1.000
_cell.length_c   1.000
_cell.angle_alpha   90.00
_cell.angle_beta   90.00
_cell.angle_gamma   90.00
#
_symmetry.space_group_name_H-M   'P 1'
#
loop_
_entity.id
_entity.type
_entity.pdbx_description
1 polymer ?
#
loop_
_entity_poly.entity_id
_entity_poly.type
_entity_poly.pdbx_seq_one_letter_code
_entity_poly.pdbx_strand_id
1 'polypeptide(L)'
;MRRLLVCVLMAALIGVIDVQMAVAADADPVVGTWKLNPGKSMFKSGPAVTSQTRTYSQSGDEITLDMKSVGADGKEISSHTTYHLDGKSYPVTGNPDYDNLVGKRLNSHMVQFTLKKGDKVVGRTTRTVSKDGKKLTSSLHETLASGEKTDSVLVFDKQ
;
A
#
# COMPACT_ATOMS: atom_id res chain seq x y z
N MET A 1 61.17 32.23 49.36
CA MET A 1 60.60 32.59 48.05
C MET A 1 60.25 31.32 47.28
N ARG A 2 58.98 30.83 47.41
CA ARG A 2 58.53 29.63 46.76
C ARG A 2 57.40 30.02 45.81
N ARG A 3 57.66 29.85 44.50
CA ARG A 3 56.66 30.10 43.45
C ARG A 3 55.80 28.84 43.29
N LEU A 4 54.50 28.90 43.58
CA LEU A 4 53.51 27.87 43.27
C LEU A 4 53.11 28.00 41.82
N LEU A 5 53.34 26.93 41.05
CA LEU A 5 52.80 26.75 39.71
C LEU A 5 51.42 26.08 39.85
N VAL A 6 50.38 26.75 39.42
CA VAL A 6 49.03 26.20 39.32
C VAL A 6 48.86 25.69 37.89
N CYS A 7 48.84 24.37 37.71
CA CYS A 7 48.49 23.72 36.43
C CYS A 7 46.97 23.64 36.36
N VAL A 8 46.35 24.41 35.42
CA VAL A 8 44.94 24.27 35.09
C VAL A 8 44.81 23.17 34.01
N LEU A 9 44.24 22.03 34.38
CA LEU A 9 43.85 20.97 33.45
C LEU A 9 42.51 21.38 32.81
N MET A 10 42.53 21.77 31.54
CA MET A 10 41.33 21.84 30.70
C MET A 10 41.00 20.42 30.17
N ALA A 11 39.95 19.80 30.72
CA ALA A 11 39.36 18.60 30.16
C ALA A 11 38.43 19.01 29.02
N ALA A 12 38.86 18.77 27.77
CA ALA A 12 38.01 18.91 26.58
C ALA A 12 37.06 17.73 26.53
N LEU A 13 35.77 17.96 26.80
CA LEU A 13 34.69 17.01 26.52
C LEU A 13 34.46 16.99 24.99
N ILE A 14 34.97 15.99 24.33
CA ILE A 14 34.60 15.70 22.93
C ILE A 14 33.27 14.98 22.98
N GLY A 15 32.19 15.71 22.75
CA GLY A 15 30.85 15.13 22.56
C GLY A 15 30.83 14.38 21.22
N VAL A 16 30.75 13.04 21.27
CA VAL A 16 30.49 12.21 20.08
C VAL A 16 29.03 12.43 19.72
N ILE A 17 28.78 13.16 18.64
CA ILE A 17 27.45 13.28 18.05
C ILE A 17 27.24 11.99 17.23
N ASP A 18 26.49 11.03 17.78
CA ASP A 18 25.99 9.89 17.05
C ASP A 18 24.98 10.39 16.00
N VAL A 19 25.44 10.62 14.79
CA VAL A 19 24.58 10.84 13.62
C VAL A 19 23.99 9.48 13.26
N GLN A 20 22.83 9.15 13.79
CA GLN A 20 22.04 8.02 13.33
C GLN A 20 21.56 8.37 11.92
N MET A 21 22.23 7.85 10.90
CA MET A 21 21.71 7.83 9.53
C MET A 21 20.47 6.92 9.54
N ALA A 22 19.29 7.53 9.55
CA ALA A 22 18.06 6.83 9.25
C ALA A 22 18.19 6.32 7.80
N VAL A 23 18.40 5.02 7.64
CA VAL A 23 18.29 4.37 6.32
C VAL A 23 16.83 4.53 5.91
N ALA A 24 16.57 5.44 4.98
CA ALA A 24 15.25 5.54 4.38
C ALA A 24 14.94 4.18 3.74
N ALA A 25 13.89 3.51 4.20
CA ALA A 25 13.42 2.30 3.55
C ALA A 25 13.11 2.64 2.10
N ASP A 26 13.61 1.82 1.15
CA ASP A 26 13.32 2.01 -0.26
C ASP A 26 11.81 2.08 -0.48
N ALA A 27 11.37 3.09 -1.23
CA ALA A 27 9.95 3.28 -1.50
C ALA A 27 9.38 2.04 -2.23
N ASP A 28 8.23 1.54 -1.75
CA ASP A 28 7.51 0.46 -2.43
C ASP A 28 7.21 0.89 -3.88
N PRO A 29 7.47 0.05 -4.88
CA PRO A 29 7.19 0.38 -6.29
C PRO A 29 5.77 0.84 -6.57
N VAL A 30 4.81 0.51 -5.67
CA VAL A 30 3.41 0.91 -5.79
C VAL A 30 3.17 2.40 -5.51
N VAL A 31 4.07 3.08 -4.80
CA VAL A 31 3.88 4.48 -4.40
C VAL A 31 3.63 5.38 -5.62
N GLY A 32 2.58 6.19 -5.54
CA GLY A 32 2.12 7.10 -6.58
C GLY A 32 0.65 6.92 -6.93
N THR A 33 0.21 7.59 -7.99
CA THR A 33 -1.17 7.56 -8.47
C THR A 33 -1.29 6.68 -9.70
N TRP A 34 -2.33 5.86 -9.72
CA TRP A 34 -2.60 4.85 -10.73
C TRP A 34 -4.02 5.00 -11.26
N LYS A 35 -4.17 5.08 -12.56
CA LYS A 35 -5.48 5.20 -13.21
C LYS A 35 -5.81 3.95 -14.00
N LEU A 36 -7.02 3.40 -13.79
CA LEU A 36 -7.50 2.23 -14.50
C LEU A 36 -7.45 2.46 -16.02
N ASN A 37 -6.95 1.47 -16.73
CA ASN A 37 -7.01 1.37 -18.17
C ASN A 37 -8.06 0.31 -18.54
N PRO A 38 -9.32 0.68 -18.81
CA PRO A 38 -10.37 -0.29 -19.10
C PRO A 38 -10.08 -1.13 -20.35
N GLY A 39 -9.42 -0.54 -21.36
CA GLY A 39 -9.07 -1.24 -22.59
C GLY A 39 -8.01 -2.34 -22.44
N LYS A 40 -7.25 -2.33 -21.34
CA LYS A 40 -6.27 -3.37 -20.99
C LYS A 40 -6.76 -4.27 -19.86
N SER A 41 -7.90 -3.96 -19.25
CA SER A 41 -8.49 -4.71 -18.16
C SER A 41 -9.43 -5.78 -18.68
N MET A 42 -9.60 -6.84 -17.91
CA MET A 42 -10.48 -7.97 -18.25
C MET A 42 -11.44 -8.22 -17.09
N PHE A 43 -12.73 -8.20 -17.38
CA PHE A 43 -13.79 -8.54 -16.46
C PHE A 43 -14.40 -9.89 -16.95
N LYS A 44 -14.02 -10.99 -16.29
CA LYS A 44 -14.46 -12.32 -16.67
C LYS A 44 -15.84 -12.63 -16.10
N SER A 45 -16.14 -12.12 -14.91
CA SER A 45 -17.45 -12.22 -14.26
C SER A 45 -17.67 -11.03 -13.33
N GLY A 46 -18.95 -10.73 -13.05
CA GLY A 46 -19.37 -9.63 -12.19
C GLY A 46 -19.41 -8.28 -12.90
N PRO A 47 -19.81 -7.23 -12.17
CA PRO A 47 -19.97 -5.88 -12.73
C PRO A 47 -18.62 -5.28 -13.11
N ALA A 48 -18.57 -4.66 -14.29
CA ALA A 48 -17.39 -3.95 -14.76
C ALA A 48 -17.19 -2.63 -13.99
N VAL A 49 -15.91 -2.28 -13.76
CA VAL A 49 -15.51 -0.98 -13.26
C VAL A 49 -15.16 -0.11 -14.47
N THR A 50 -15.82 1.04 -14.61
CA THR A 50 -15.62 1.95 -15.74
C THR A 50 -14.48 2.94 -15.50
N SER A 51 -14.25 3.31 -14.23
CA SER A 51 -13.15 4.18 -13.82
C SER A 51 -12.67 3.80 -12.43
N GLN A 52 -11.37 3.81 -12.22
CA GLN A 52 -10.79 3.68 -10.88
C GLN A 52 -9.48 4.43 -10.79
N THR A 53 -9.30 5.17 -9.70
CA THR A 53 -8.04 5.80 -9.34
C THR A 53 -7.59 5.26 -8.00
N ARG A 54 -6.33 4.88 -7.90
CA ARG A 54 -5.67 4.44 -6.67
C ARG A 54 -4.48 5.33 -6.39
N THR A 55 -4.43 5.93 -5.21
CA THR A 55 -3.28 6.71 -4.76
C THR A 55 -2.64 6.00 -3.57
N TYR A 56 -1.37 5.67 -3.72
CA TYR A 56 -0.58 5.04 -2.68
C TYR A 56 0.48 6.01 -2.17
N SER A 57 0.57 6.16 -0.86
CA SER A 57 1.65 6.83 -0.15
C SER A 57 2.31 5.88 0.84
N GLN A 58 3.52 6.22 1.28
CA GLN A 58 4.28 5.39 2.22
C GLN A 58 4.96 6.26 3.27
N SER A 59 4.96 5.80 4.51
CA SER A 59 5.71 6.35 5.63
C SER A 59 6.36 5.19 6.39
N GLY A 60 7.69 5.07 6.27
CA GLY A 60 8.40 3.88 6.76
C GLY A 60 7.93 2.61 6.05
N ASP A 61 7.42 1.63 6.78
CA ASP A 61 6.85 0.37 6.29
C ASP A 61 5.31 0.41 6.18
N GLU A 62 4.69 1.52 6.56
CA GLU A 62 3.25 1.76 6.47
C GLU A 62 2.88 2.27 5.08
N ILE A 63 1.89 1.62 4.45
CA ILE A 63 1.36 2.00 3.13
C ILE A 63 -0.09 2.44 3.30
N THR A 64 -0.42 3.62 2.80
CA THR A 64 -1.79 4.14 2.71
C THR A 64 -2.30 4.03 1.29
N LEU A 65 -3.54 3.57 1.12
CA LEU A 65 -4.26 3.52 -0.14
C LEU A 65 -5.56 4.32 -0.03
N ASP A 66 -5.70 5.30 -0.91
CA ASP A 66 -6.96 5.95 -1.25
C ASP A 66 -7.43 5.46 -2.61
N MET A 67 -8.66 4.95 -2.68
CA MET A 67 -9.25 4.43 -3.91
C MET A 67 -10.59 5.11 -4.19
N LYS A 68 -10.77 5.57 -5.43
CA LYS A 68 -12.06 6.03 -5.98
C LYS A 68 -12.40 5.16 -7.17
N SER A 69 -13.62 4.64 -7.22
CA SER A 69 -14.09 3.71 -8.25
C SER A 69 -15.49 4.08 -8.72
N VAL A 70 -15.76 3.91 -10.01
CA VAL A 70 -17.09 4.09 -10.62
C VAL A 70 -17.46 2.77 -11.31
N GLY A 71 -18.58 2.19 -10.91
CA GLY A 71 -19.13 1.00 -11.52
C GLY A 71 -19.84 1.28 -12.86
N ALA A 72 -20.22 0.22 -13.59
CA ALA A 72 -20.99 0.34 -14.82
C ALA A 72 -22.38 0.94 -14.61
N ASP A 73 -22.92 0.85 -13.40
CA ASP A 73 -24.17 1.47 -12.95
C ASP A 73 -24.02 2.96 -12.59
N GLY A 74 -22.82 3.53 -12.74
CA GLY A 74 -22.49 4.89 -12.38
C GLY A 74 -22.30 5.14 -10.89
N LYS A 75 -22.38 4.10 -10.04
CA LYS A 75 -22.20 4.21 -8.60
C LYS A 75 -20.75 4.45 -8.25
N GLU A 76 -20.51 5.46 -7.42
CA GLU A 76 -19.19 5.79 -6.91
C GLU A 76 -18.92 5.10 -5.57
N ILE A 77 -17.73 4.56 -5.41
CA ILE A 77 -17.19 4.01 -4.17
C ILE A 77 -15.87 4.70 -3.88
N SER A 78 -15.74 5.23 -2.66
CA SER A 78 -14.48 5.74 -2.14
C SER A 78 -14.06 4.92 -0.95
N SER A 79 -12.87 4.34 -0.98
CA SER A 79 -12.35 3.55 0.14
C SER A 79 -10.94 3.99 0.53
N HIS A 80 -10.64 3.79 1.81
CA HIS A 80 -9.37 4.14 2.42
C HIS A 80 -8.87 3.00 3.32
N THR A 81 -7.57 2.77 3.31
CA THR A 81 -6.91 1.84 4.21
C THR A 81 -5.45 2.23 4.42
N THR A 82 -4.97 2.01 5.63
CA THR A 82 -3.54 2.07 5.97
C THR A 82 -3.13 0.71 6.50
N TYR A 83 -2.04 0.14 5.97
CA TYR A 83 -1.64 -1.23 6.24
C TYR A 83 -0.12 -1.43 6.17
N HIS A 84 0.34 -2.51 6.81
CA HIS A 84 1.68 -3.08 6.61
C HIS A 84 1.57 -4.42 5.87
N LEU A 85 2.69 -4.89 5.32
CA LEU A 85 2.76 -6.20 4.63
C LEU A 85 3.32 -7.30 5.56
N ASP A 86 2.87 -7.28 6.82
CA ASP A 86 3.31 -8.15 7.92
C ASP A 86 2.39 -9.36 8.16
N GLY A 87 1.36 -9.54 7.34
CA GLY A 87 0.38 -10.64 7.45
C GLY A 87 -0.69 -10.43 8.50
N LYS A 88 -0.76 -9.26 9.15
CA LYS A 88 -1.86 -8.91 10.06
C LYS A 88 -3.05 -8.33 9.30
N SER A 89 -4.19 -8.25 10.00
CA SER A 89 -5.43 -7.68 9.45
C SER A 89 -5.48 -6.18 9.71
N TYR A 90 -5.81 -5.40 8.67
CA TYR A 90 -5.92 -3.95 8.70
C TYR A 90 -7.30 -3.51 8.20
N PRO A 91 -7.92 -2.49 8.83
CA PRO A 91 -9.25 -2.04 8.48
C PRO A 91 -9.28 -1.34 7.11
N VAL A 92 -10.39 -1.52 6.40
CA VAL A 92 -10.74 -0.81 5.18
C VAL A 92 -12.05 -0.08 5.41
N THR A 93 -12.09 1.21 5.15
CA THR A 93 -13.29 2.03 5.25
C THR A 93 -13.85 2.37 3.88
N GLY A 94 -15.16 2.59 3.79
CA GLY A 94 -15.84 3.05 2.58
C GLY A 94 -16.05 1.97 1.49
N ASN A 95 -15.58 0.74 1.67
CA ASN A 95 -15.83 -0.36 0.73
C ASN A 95 -17.02 -1.21 1.24
N PRO A 96 -18.05 -1.46 0.40
CA PRO A 96 -19.22 -2.25 0.81
C PRO A 96 -18.93 -3.76 0.90
N ASP A 97 -17.96 -4.28 0.13
CA ASP A 97 -17.76 -5.71 -0.08
C ASP A 97 -16.82 -6.33 0.96
N TYR A 98 -15.86 -5.55 1.48
CA TYR A 98 -14.95 -5.99 2.54
C TYR A 98 -14.58 -4.82 3.47
N ASP A 99 -14.22 -5.15 4.71
CA ASP A 99 -13.90 -4.18 5.77
C ASP A 99 -12.50 -4.39 6.38
N ASN A 100 -11.82 -5.45 5.96
CA ASN A 100 -10.45 -5.74 6.38
C ASN A 100 -9.64 -6.37 5.24
N LEU A 101 -8.33 -6.13 5.26
CA LEU A 101 -7.38 -6.79 4.38
C LEU A 101 -6.17 -7.34 5.16
N VAL A 102 -5.60 -8.42 4.64
CA VAL A 102 -4.34 -9.00 5.11
C VAL A 102 -3.37 -9.02 3.95
N GLY A 103 -2.28 -8.25 4.03
CA GLY A 103 -1.28 -8.13 2.98
C GLY A 103 -0.06 -9.01 3.25
N LYS A 104 0.43 -9.70 2.22
CA LYS A 104 1.68 -10.46 2.27
C LYS A 104 2.52 -10.16 1.04
N ARG A 105 3.77 -9.75 1.25
CA ARG A 105 4.73 -9.57 0.16
C ARG A 105 5.20 -10.92 -0.36
N LEU A 106 5.10 -11.14 -1.67
CA LEU A 106 5.61 -12.33 -2.35
C LEU A 106 7.00 -12.10 -2.93
N ASN A 107 7.25 -10.90 -3.47
CA ASN A 107 8.57 -10.43 -3.90
C ASN A 107 8.57 -8.89 -4.00
N SER A 108 9.64 -8.28 -4.50
CA SER A 108 9.80 -6.82 -4.59
C SER A 108 8.70 -6.10 -5.38
N HIS A 109 8.04 -6.80 -6.32
CA HIS A 109 7.02 -6.22 -7.21
C HIS A 109 5.62 -6.83 -7.00
N MET A 110 5.48 -7.87 -6.18
CA MET A 110 4.25 -8.64 -6.05
C MET A 110 3.80 -8.77 -4.61
N VAL A 111 2.55 -8.44 -4.36
CA VAL A 111 1.88 -8.53 -3.06
C VAL A 111 0.55 -9.27 -3.24
N GLN A 112 0.24 -10.18 -2.33
CA GLN A 112 -1.06 -10.83 -2.23
C GLN A 112 -1.84 -10.26 -1.06
N PHE A 113 -3.13 -10.00 -1.28
CA PHE A 113 -4.06 -9.62 -0.23
C PHE A 113 -5.18 -10.64 -0.09
N THR A 114 -5.55 -10.91 1.15
CA THR A 114 -6.80 -11.59 1.50
C THR A 114 -7.80 -10.54 1.97
N LEU A 115 -8.98 -10.50 1.37
CA LEU A 115 -10.05 -9.56 1.68
C LEU A 115 -11.05 -10.25 2.61
N LYS A 116 -11.45 -9.55 3.67
CA LYS A 116 -12.36 -10.07 4.68
C LYS A 116 -13.55 -9.14 4.91
N LYS A 117 -14.69 -9.74 5.23
CA LYS A 117 -15.88 -9.07 5.79
C LYS A 117 -16.13 -9.65 7.19
N GLY A 118 -15.79 -8.87 8.22
CA GLY A 118 -15.61 -9.42 9.56
C GLY A 118 -14.53 -10.52 9.55
N ASP A 119 -14.86 -11.69 10.09
CA ASP A 119 -13.92 -12.85 10.10
C ASP A 119 -13.94 -13.67 8.81
N LYS A 120 -14.93 -13.45 7.93
CA LYS A 120 -15.10 -14.24 6.71
C LYS A 120 -14.18 -13.75 5.59
N VAL A 121 -13.44 -14.66 4.98
CA VAL A 121 -12.72 -14.38 3.72
C VAL A 121 -13.73 -14.27 2.58
N VAL A 122 -13.77 -13.11 1.93
CA VAL A 122 -14.63 -12.81 0.78
C VAL A 122 -13.86 -12.73 -0.53
N GLY A 123 -12.54 -12.60 -0.49
CA GLY A 123 -11.76 -12.55 -1.72
C GLY A 123 -10.26 -12.60 -1.53
N ARG A 124 -9.57 -12.67 -2.66
CA ARG A 124 -8.12 -12.52 -2.76
C ARG A 124 -7.77 -11.67 -3.97
N THR A 125 -6.73 -10.87 -3.82
CA THR A 125 -6.16 -10.13 -4.95
C THR A 125 -4.65 -10.23 -4.94
N THR A 126 -4.07 -10.34 -6.14
CA THR A 126 -2.61 -10.25 -6.32
C THR A 126 -2.32 -8.97 -7.09
N ARG A 127 -1.54 -8.10 -6.46
CA ARG A 127 -1.07 -6.85 -7.04
C ARG A 127 0.37 -7.03 -7.53
N THR A 128 0.62 -6.64 -8.78
CA THR A 128 1.95 -6.67 -9.38
C THR A 128 2.26 -5.31 -10.00
N VAL A 129 3.42 -4.74 -9.67
CA VAL A 129 3.97 -3.56 -10.35
C VAL A 129 5.01 -4.03 -11.36
N SER A 130 4.95 -3.54 -12.60
CA SER A 130 5.94 -3.86 -13.64
C SER A 130 7.34 -3.38 -13.25
N LYS A 131 8.38 -4.02 -13.81
CA LYS A 131 9.79 -3.67 -13.49
C LYS A 131 10.15 -2.22 -13.85
N ASP A 132 9.51 -1.65 -14.88
CA ASP A 132 9.67 -0.26 -15.27
C ASP A 132 8.85 0.73 -14.43
N GLY A 133 8.09 0.23 -13.44
CA GLY A 133 7.26 1.03 -12.54
C GLY A 133 6.07 1.72 -13.20
N LYS A 134 5.71 1.42 -14.45
CA LYS A 134 4.68 2.15 -15.22
C LYS A 134 3.32 1.48 -15.25
N LYS A 135 3.24 0.20 -14.92
CA LYS A 135 2.00 -0.58 -14.90
C LYS A 135 1.78 -1.25 -13.56
N LEU A 136 0.54 -1.21 -13.09
CA LEU A 136 0.07 -1.99 -11.96
C LEU A 136 -1.01 -2.92 -12.46
N THR A 137 -0.89 -4.22 -12.17
CA THR A 137 -1.90 -5.23 -12.47
C THR A 137 -2.46 -5.77 -11.16
N SER A 138 -3.78 -5.88 -11.07
CA SER A 138 -4.50 -6.44 -9.92
C SER A 138 -5.39 -7.56 -10.40
N SER A 139 -5.02 -8.82 -10.11
CA SER A 139 -5.89 -9.98 -10.34
C SER A 139 -6.75 -10.17 -9.10
N LEU A 140 -8.06 -10.07 -9.27
CA LEU A 140 -9.04 -10.03 -8.18
C LEU A 140 -10.05 -11.17 -8.36
N HIS A 141 -10.25 -11.92 -7.27
CA HIS A 141 -11.30 -12.93 -7.12
C HIS A 141 -12.02 -12.64 -5.81
N GLU A 142 -13.28 -12.22 -5.87
CA GLU A 142 -14.02 -11.90 -4.66
C GLU A 142 -15.51 -12.28 -4.79
N THR A 143 -16.18 -12.30 -3.64
CA THR A 143 -17.63 -12.40 -3.54
C THR A 143 -18.13 -11.06 -2.99
N LEU A 144 -18.92 -10.36 -3.78
CA LEU A 144 -19.51 -9.07 -3.42
C LEU A 144 -20.53 -9.21 -2.28
N ALA A 145 -20.90 -8.09 -1.68
CA ALA A 145 -21.97 -8.05 -0.64
C ALA A 145 -23.32 -8.56 -1.17
N SER A 146 -23.56 -8.47 -2.49
CA SER A 146 -24.72 -9.06 -3.18
C SER A 146 -24.70 -10.59 -3.24
N GLY A 147 -23.55 -11.23 -2.94
CA GLY A 147 -23.32 -12.67 -3.13
C GLY A 147 -22.81 -13.03 -4.53
N GLU A 148 -22.70 -12.08 -5.45
CA GLU A 148 -22.15 -12.30 -6.78
C GLU A 148 -20.64 -12.50 -6.70
N LYS A 149 -20.10 -13.44 -7.50
CA LYS A 149 -18.66 -13.69 -7.62
C LYS A 149 -18.09 -12.90 -8.77
N THR A 150 -16.96 -12.23 -8.52
CA THR A 150 -16.22 -11.51 -9.54
C THR A 150 -14.86 -12.14 -9.78
N ASP A 151 -14.45 -12.16 -11.04
CA ASP A 151 -13.11 -12.53 -11.49
C ASP A 151 -12.66 -11.49 -12.51
N SER A 152 -11.64 -10.73 -12.16
CA SER A 152 -11.16 -9.66 -13.01
C SER A 152 -9.64 -9.50 -12.94
N VAL A 153 -9.10 -8.99 -14.04
CA VAL A 153 -7.71 -8.50 -14.12
C VAL A 153 -7.77 -7.04 -14.49
N LEU A 154 -7.46 -6.20 -13.50
CA LEU A 154 -7.45 -4.75 -13.64
C LEU A 154 -6.03 -4.27 -13.94
N VAL A 155 -5.89 -3.48 -14.99
CA VAL A 155 -4.61 -2.89 -15.39
C VAL A 155 -4.68 -1.38 -15.21
N PHE A 156 -3.66 -0.83 -14.57
CA PHE A 156 -3.56 0.61 -14.31
C PHE A 156 -2.26 1.13 -14.92
N ASP A 157 -2.34 2.32 -15.48
CA ASP A 157 -1.18 3.08 -15.92
C ASP A 157 -0.81 4.12 -14.83
N LYS A 158 0.48 4.30 -14.55
CA LYS A 158 0.99 5.30 -13.59
C LYS A 158 0.78 6.71 -14.15
N GLN A 159 0.40 7.64 -13.26
CA GLN A 159 0.23 9.06 -13.60
C GLN A 159 1.47 9.88 -13.27
#